data_3ecc1f8a0e9a1bfc84dc16a04349e94f
#
_entry.id   3ecc1f8a0e9a1bfc84dc16a04349e94f
#
_cell.length_a   1.000
_cell.length_b   1.000
_cell.length_c   1.000
_cell.angle_alpha   90.00
_cell.angle_beta   90.00
_cell.angle_gamma   90.00
#
_symmetry.space_group_name_H-M   'P 1'
#
loop_
_entity.id
_entity.type
_entity.pdbx_description
1 polymer ?
#
loop_
_entity_poly.entity_id
_entity_poly.type
_entity_poly.pdbx_seq_one_letter_code
_entity_poly.pdbx_strand_id
1 'polypeptide(L)'
;RTFAVYATADFGVIGFENEAQDGGYEIHQDRIVQICDPATGVPLPQGEPGEIVVTTLTPGWPLIRFGTGDVAAATATNADGTVQRIGMLQGRVGQAVKAREIFIYPRQLDDLAIAIPGIGRAQAIVTRPQLREEITVRLSLLPDADRDAVLAAAAARFNALSRLKADRIEVVGADELPADAPFVVDRKDA
;
A
#
# COMPACT_ATOMS: atom_id res chain seq x y z
N ARG A 1 -6.88 -13.92 23.23
CA ARG A 1 -6.24 -13.03 22.24
C ARG A 1 -6.14 -13.74 20.91
N THR A 2 -6.37 -13.04 19.82
CA THR A 2 -6.20 -13.53 18.44
C THR A 2 -5.05 -12.76 17.82
N PHE A 3 -4.16 -13.45 17.10
CA PHE A 3 -3.03 -12.85 16.41
C PHE A 3 -3.18 -13.05 14.91
N ALA A 4 -2.82 -12.03 14.13
CA ALA A 4 -2.78 -12.12 12.68
C ALA A 4 -1.54 -12.87 12.21
N VAL A 5 -1.70 -13.59 11.09
CA VAL A 5 -0.60 -14.34 10.45
C VAL A 5 -0.57 -13.95 8.98
N TYR A 6 0.63 -13.63 8.49
CA TYR A 6 0.88 -13.48 7.07
C TYR A 6 1.43 -14.79 6.51
N ALA A 7 0.68 -15.38 5.60
CA ALA A 7 1.03 -16.65 4.97
C ALA A 7 0.58 -16.69 3.50
N THR A 8 1.29 -17.44 2.68
CA THR A 8 0.91 -17.73 1.29
C THR A 8 0.94 -19.24 1.03
N ALA A 9 0.33 -19.68 -0.06
CA ALA A 9 0.32 -21.10 -0.43
C ALA A 9 1.73 -21.63 -0.72
N ASP A 10 2.61 -20.77 -1.28
CA ASP A 10 3.95 -21.19 -1.70
C ASP A 10 4.93 -21.31 -0.52
N PHE A 11 4.76 -20.46 0.51
CA PHE A 11 5.71 -20.34 1.61
C PHE A 11 5.18 -20.87 2.95
N GLY A 12 3.86 -21.05 3.09
CA GLY A 12 3.26 -21.19 4.41
C GLY A 12 3.39 -19.89 5.20
N VAL A 13 3.66 -19.96 6.49
CA VAL A 13 3.82 -18.79 7.35
C VAL A 13 5.10 -18.04 7.00
N ILE A 14 4.96 -16.76 6.70
CA ILE A 14 6.05 -15.81 6.46
C ILE A 14 6.31 -14.97 7.71
N GLY A 15 5.25 -14.53 8.38
CA GLY A 15 5.34 -13.70 9.57
C GLY A 15 4.07 -13.74 10.41
N PHE A 16 4.16 -13.24 11.61
CA PHE A 16 3.07 -13.22 12.60
C PHE A 16 3.09 -11.94 13.42
N GLU A 17 1.91 -11.53 13.86
CA GLU A 17 1.75 -10.39 14.75
C GLU A 17 2.36 -10.66 16.12
N ASN A 18 3.02 -9.68 16.70
CA ASN A 18 3.63 -9.80 18.01
C ASN A 18 2.63 -9.57 19.17
N GLU A 19 3.09 -9.74 20.41
CA GLU A 19 2.25 -9.57 21.60
C GLU A 19 1.73 -8.15 21.82
N ALA A 20 2.44 -7.14 21.30
CA ALA A 20 2.04 -5.74 21.40
C ALA A 20 0.84 -5.42 20.53
N GLN A 21 0.62 -6.19 19.45
CA GLN A 21 -0.45 -5.99 18.47
C GLN A 21 -0.46 -4.55 17.91
N ASP A 22 0.73 -4.00 17.69
CA ASP A 22 0.97 -2.64 17.19
C ASP A 22 0.95 -2.53 15.65
N GLY A 23 0.46 -3.59 15.00
CA GLY A 23 0.37 -3.73 13.55
C GLY A 23 1.62 -4.30 12.90
N GLY A 24 1.44 -4.95 11.75
CA GLY A 24 2.53 -5.60 11.01
C GLY A 24 2.89 -6.99 11.51
N TYR A 25 3.97 -7.54 10.94
CA TYR A 25 4.34 -8.94 11.14
C TYR A 25 5.83 -9.08 11.40
N GLU A 26 6.20 -9.81 12.43
CA GLU A 26 7.57 -10.29 12.66
C GLU A 26 7.84 -11.46 11.73
N ILE A 27 8.98 -11.44 11.05
CA ILE A 27 9.34 -12.45 10.07
C ILE A 27 9.76 -13.74 10.78
N HIS A 28 9.22 -14.87 10.30
CA HIS A 28 9.59 -16.18 10.81
C HIS A 28 11.07 -16.47 10.54
N GLN A 29 11.77 -17.00 11.54
CA GLN A 29 13.23 -17.20 11.51
C GLN A 29 13.76 -18.04 10.34
N ASP A 30 12.91 -18.91 9.75
CA ASP A 30 13.26 -19.76 8.61
C ASP A 30 12.99 -19.08 7.26
N ARG A 31 12.73 -17.78 7.26
CA ARG A 31 12.46 -17.00 6.06
C ARG A 31 13.45 -15.85 5.94
N ILE A 32 13.98 -15.68 4.76
CA ILE A 32 14.74 -14.47 4.40
C ILE A 32 13.81 -13.60 3.58
N VAL A 33 13.51 -12.42 4.10
CA VAL A 33 12.60 -11.46 3.44
C VAL A 33 13.35 -10.20 3.05
N GLN A 34 13.05 -9.69 1.87
CA GLN A 34 13.48 -8.40 1.36
C GLN A 34 12.26 -7.64 0.87
N ILE A 35 12.29 -6.32 0.99
CA ILE A 35 11.32 -5.44 0.32
C ILE A 35 12.00 -4.88 -0.92
N CYS A 36 11.42 -5.13 -2.09
CA CYS A 36 12.05 -4.80 -3.36
C CYS A 36 11.16 -3.89 -4.21
N ASP A 37 11.79 -3.07 -5.04
CA ASP A 37 11.10 -2.34 -6.09
C ASP A 37 10.47 -3.35 -7.07
N PRO A 38 9.15 -3.29 -7.34
CA PRO A 38 8.47 -4.29 -8.15
C PRO A 38 8.91 -4.31 -9.63
N ALA A 39 9.49 -3.21 -10.14
CA ALA A 39 9.91 -3.12 -11.53
C ALA A 39 11.34 -3.62 -11.74
N THR A 40 12.22 -3.39 -10.77
CA THR A 40 13.66 -3.67 -10.89
C THR A 40 14.12 -4.86 -10.05
N GLY A 41 13.35 -5.25 -9.02
CA GLY A 41 13.72 -6.28 -8.05
C GLY A 41 14.84 -5.84 -7.10
N VAL A 42 15.25 -4.56 -7.13
CA VAL A 42 16.30 -4.03 -6.24
C VAL A 42 15.73 -3.84 -4.83
N PRO A 43 16.44 -4.28 -3.77
CA PRO A 43 16.01 -4.04 -2.41
C PRO A 43 15.87 -2.54 -2.09
N LEU A 44 14.81 -2.19 -1.39
CA LEU A 44 14.48 -0.84 -0.97
C LEU A 44 14.93 -0.56 0.46
N PRO A 45 15.23 0.70 0.79
CA PRO A 45 15.51 1.11 2.17
C PRO A 45 14.34 0.84 3.12
N GLN A 46 14.66 0.68 4.41
CA GLN A 46 13.64 0.57 5.46
C GLN A 46 12.67 1.74 5.42
N GLY A 47 11.37 1.45 5.56
CA GLY A 47 10.28 2.43 5.52
C GLY A 47 9.75 2.71 4.10
N GLU A 48 10.40 2.25 3.06
CA GLU A 48 9.89 2.36 1.69
C GLU A 48 9.03 1.15 1.33
N PRO A 49 7.81 1.37 0.80
CA PRO A 49 6.95 0.27 0.40
C PRO A 49 7.42 -0.35 -0.92
N GLY A 50 7.39 -1.67 -0.97
CA GLY A 50 7.74 -2.46 -2.15
C GLY A 50 7.18 -3.87 -2.07
N GLU A 51 7.48 -4.68 -3.08
CA GLU A 51 7.09 -6.08 -3.11
C GLU A 51 7.82 -6.88 -2.02
N ILE A 52 7.06 -7.73 -1.34
CA ILE A 52 7.63 -8.70 -0.39
C ILE A 52 8.23 -9.84 -1.19
N VAL A 53 9.56 -9.95 -1.13
CA VAL A 53 10.33 -11.00 -1.79
C VAL A 53 10.86 -11.96 -0.75
N VAL A 54 10.55 -13.24 -0.90
CA VAL A 54 10.85 -14.27 0.11
C VAL A 54 11.82 -15.30 -0.45
N THR A 55 12.77 -15.72 0.39
CA THR A 55 13.64 -16.87 0.15
C THR A 55 13.43 -17.91 1.22
N THR A 56 13.23 -19.16 0.81
CA THR A 56 13.24 -20.34 1.69
C THR A 56 14.34 -21.29 1.23
N LEU A 57 14.99 -21.92 2.19
CA LEU A 57 15.99 -22.95 1.92
C LEU A 57 15.46 -24.35 2.27
N THR A 58 14.18 -24.59 2.04
CA THR A 58 13.53 -25.87 2.32
C THR A 58 14.13 -26.96 1.43
N PRO A 59 14.67 -28.06 2.01
CA PRO A 59 15.19 -29.16 1.21
C PRO A 59 14.14 -29.71 0.24
N GLY A 60 14.52 -29.87 -1.03
CA GLY A 60 13.67 -30.40 -2.09
C GLY A 60 12.79 -29.36 -2.79
N TRP A 61 12.53 -28.20 -2.18
CA TRP A 61 11.75 -27.11 -2.81
C TRP A 61 12.25 -25.73 -2.36
N PRO A 62 13.49 -25.34 -2.69
CA PRO A 62 13.99 -24.01 -2.37
C PRO A 62 13.34 -22.98 -3.28
N LEU A 63 12.80 -21.92 -2.71
CA LEU A 63 12.35 -20.73 -3.43
C LEU A 63 13.32 -19.60 -3.12
N ILE A 64 13.98 -19.06 -4.14
CA ILE A 64 15.01 -18.04 -3.99
C ILE A 64 14.52 -16.74 -4.59
N ARG A 65 14.42 -15.68 -3.77
CA ARG A 65 13.97 -14.33 -4.19
C ARG A 65 12.66 -14.37 -4.98
N PHE A 66 11.70 -15.10 -4.47
CA PHE A 66 10.39 -15.22 -5.10
C PHE A 66 9.48 -14.08 -4.64
N GLY A 67 8.93 -13.31 -5.58
CA GLY A 67 7.97 -12.24 -5.31
C GLY A 67 6.60 -12.79 -4.92
N THR A 68 6.07 -12.34 -3.80
CA THR A 68 4.75 -12.77 -3.32
C THR A 68 3.60 -12.10 -4.06
N GLY A 69 3.90 -11.01 -4.74
CA GLY A 69 2.90 -10.10 -5.30
C GLY A 69 2.26 -9.18 -4.26
N ASP A 70 2.56 -9.33 -2.98
CA ASP A 70 2.05 -8.48 -1.91
C ASP A 70 3.04 -7.35 -1.59
N VAL A 71 2.52 -6.23 -1.12
CA VAL A 71 3.31 -5.01 -0.85
C VAL A 71 3.25 -4.66 0.63
N ALA A 72 4.43 -4.39 1.20
CA ALA A 72 4.59 -3.80 2.53
C ALA A 72 5.87 -2.95 2.59
N ALA A 73 6.08 -2.26 3.71
CA ALA A 73 7.34 -1.62 4.02
C ALA A 73 8.05 -2.36 5.15
N ALA A 74 9.38 -2.47 5.10
CA ALA A 74 10.17 -2.94 6.23
C ALA A 74 10.11 -1.92 7.38
N THR A 75 9.77 -2.36 8.58
CA THR A 75 9.77 -1.53 9.79
C THR A 75 10.99 -1.82 10.67
N ALA A 76 11.61 -2.97 10.51
CA ALA A 76 12.90 -3.32 11.11
C ALA A 76 13.71 -4.20 10.17
N THR A 77 15.03 -3.96 10.10
CA THR A 77 15.97 -4.71 9.27
C THR A 77 17.21 -5.10 10.07
N ASN A 78 17.84 -6.20 9.67
CA ASN A 78 19.16 -6.62 10.13
C ASN A 78 20.27 -5.78 9.49
N ALA A 79 21.48 -5.90 10.02
CA ALA A 79 22.66 -5.21 9.48
C ALA A 79 23.01 -5.66 8.04
N ASP A 80 22.62 -6.85 7.62
CA ASP A 80 22.79 -7.40 6.28
C ASP A 80 21.67 -6.98 5.29
N GLY A 81 20.71 -6.15 5.74
CA GLY A 81 19.59 -5.68 4.94
C GLY A 81 18.40 -6.66 4.86
N THR A 82 18.46 -7.81 5.50
CA THR A 82 17.30 -8.71 5.61
C THR A 82 16.27 -8.13 6.57
N VAL A 83 15.00 -8.36 6.26
CA VAL A 83 13.88 -7.78 7.03
C VAL A 83 13.57 -8.63 8.25
N GLN A 84 13.51 -7.99 9.41
CA GLN A 84 13.04 -8.62 10.66
C GLN A 84 11.54 -8.44 10.87
N ARG A 85 11.00 -7.28 10.43
CA ARG A 85 9.59 -6.93 10.61
C ARG A 85 9.08 -6.11 9.45
N ILE A 86 7.87 -6.41 9.00
CA ILE A 86 7.13 -5.63 8.00
C ILE A 86 5.92 -4.96 8.66
N GLY A 87 5.52 -3.82 8.12
CA GLY A 87 4.24 -3.19 8.45
C GLY A 87 3.05 -3.99 7.91
N MET A 88 1.85 -3.41 8.04
CA MET A 88 0.64 -3.97 7.44
C MET A 88 0.77 -4.02 5.91
N LEU A 89 0.15 -5.03 5.30
CA LEU A 89 0.06 -5.14 3.85
C LEU A 89 -0.65 -3.92 3.26
N GLN A 90 -0.09 -3.35 2.21
CA GLN A 90 -0.60 -2.14 1.56
C GLN A 90 -1.39 -2.42 0.27
N GLY A 91 -1.40 -3.66 -0.19
CA GLY A 91 -2.06 -4.12 -1.40
C GLY A 91 -1.21 -5.11 -2.17
N ARG A 92 -1.44 -5.21 -3.46
CA ARG A 92 -0.70 -6.11 -4.36
C ARG A 92 0.01 -5.34 -5.47
N VAL A 93 1.14 -5.89 -5.92
CA VAL A 93 1.79 -5.47 -7.16
C VAL A 93 0.78 -5.56 -8.31
N GLY A 94 0.69 -4.53 -9.15
CA GLY A 94 -0.31 -4.44 -10.20
C GLY A 94 -1.63 -3.76 -9.79
N GLN A 95 -1.90 -3.58 -8.49
CA GLN A 95 -2.98 -2.71 -8.01
C GLN A 95 -2.49 -1.30 -7.67
N ALA A 96 -1.19 -1.13 -7.55
CA ALA A 96 -0.57 0.17 -7.35
C ALA A 96 -0.33 0.88 -8.68
N VAL A 97 -0.46 2.20 -8.68
CA VAL A 97 -0.16 3.04 -9.84
C VAL A 97 1.03 3.93 -9.53
N LYS A 98 2.04 3.90 -10.39
CA LYS A 98 3.21 4.77 -10.25
C LYS A 98 2.86 6.18 -10.74
N ALA A 99 3.07 7.18 -9.89
CA ALA A 99 2.90 8.58 -10.21
C ALA A 99 4.12 9.37 -9.72
N ARG A 100 4.75 10.16 -10.59
CA ARG A 100 5.95 10.96 -10.25
C ARG A 100 7.03 10.14 -9.52
N GLU A 101 7.31 8.96 -10.05
CA GLU A 101 8.29 7.97 -9.52
C GLU A 101 7.91 7.31 -8.19
N ILE A 102 6.76 7.62 -7.59
CA ILE A 102 6.25 7.04 -6.34
C ILE A 102 5.00 6.21 -6.62
N PHE A 103 4.86 5.06 -5.98
CA PHE A 103 3.66 4.23 -6.10
C PHE A 103 2.55 4.70 -5.16
N ILE A 104 1.33 4.78 -5.68
CA ILE A 104 0.10 4.94 -4.90
C ILE A 104 -0.52 3.56 -4.73
N TYR A 105 -0.71 3.13 -3.49
CA TYR A 105 -1.25 1.82 -3.15
C TYR A 105 -2.72 1.91 -2.71
N PRO A 106 -3.54 0.88 -3.00
CA PRO A 106 -4.95 0.82 -2.57
C PRO A 106 -5.15 1.10 -1.08
N ARG A 107 -4.31 0.54 -0.24
CA ARG A 107 -4.38 0.71 1.22
C ARG A 107 -4.28 2.17 1.67
N GLN A 108 -3.51 2.99 0.99
CA GLN A 108 -3.36 4.41 1.32
C GLN A 108 -4.67 5.19 1.14
N LEU A 109 -5.50 4.79 0.15
CA LEU A 109 -6.82 5.39 -0.07
C LEU A 109 -7.85 4.88 0.95
N ASP A 110 -7.76 3.62 1.35
CA ASP A 110 -8.56 3.06 2.42
C ASP A 110 -8.24 3.74 3.77
N ASP A 111 -6.94 3.86 4.10
CA ASP A 111 -6.47 4.57 5.30
C ASP A 111 -6.83 6.07 5.30
N LEU A 112 -6.91 6.70 4.12
CA LEU A 112 -7.41 8.07 3.99
C LEU A 112 -8.88 8.16 4.40
N ALA A 113 -9.71 7.23 3.92
CA ALA A 113 -11.14 7.20 4.25
C ALA A 113 -11.36 6.88 5.75
N ILE A 114 -10.60 5.96 6.32
CA ILE A 114 -10.68 5.61 7.75
C ILE A 114 -10.25 6.79 8.63
N ALA A 115 -9.21 7.52 8.23
CA ALA A 115 -8.61 8.57 9.06
C ALA A 115 -9.42 9.87 9.10
N ILE A 116 -10.32 10.10 8.13
CA ILE A 116 -11.11 11.34 8.05
C ILE A 116 -12.58 10.99 8.17
N PRO A 117 -13.22 11.28 9.31
CA PRO A 117 -14.65 11.09 9.47
C PRO A 117 -15.45 11.81 8.38
N GLY A 118 -16.43 11.14 7.82
CA GLY A 118 -17.25 11.67 6.73
C GLY A 118 -16.84 11.24 5.33
N ILE A 119 -15.69 10.61 5.12
CA ILE A 119 -15.36 9.97 3.85
C ILE A 119 -15.97 8.57 3.83
N GLY A 120 -16.79 8.28 2.83
CA GLY A 120 -17.30 6.94 2.57
C GLY A 120 -16.30 6.09 1.80
N ARG A 121 -15.68 6.67 0.75
CA ARG A 121 -14.66 6.02 -0.08
C ARG A 121 -13.73 7.04 -0.71
N ALA A 122 -12.48 6.65 -0.95
CA ALA A 122 -11.49 7.43 -1.66
C ALA A 122 -10.93 6.64 -2.86
N GLN A 123 -10.62 7.36 -3.94
CA GLN A 123 -9.97 6.83 -5.15
C GLN A 123 -8.94 7.83 -5.64
N ALA A 124 -7.80 7.37 -6.14
CA ALA A 124 -6.84 8.20 -6.85
C ALA A 124 -6.86 7.86 -8.35
N ILE A 125 -6.88 8.87 -9.21
CA ILE A 125 -6.74 8.73 -10.65
C ILE A 125 -5.46 9.45 -11.06
N VAL A 126 -4.59 8.75 -11.76
CA VAL A 126 -3.37 9.33 -12.34
C VAL A 126 -3.57 9.50 -13.83
N THR A 127 -3.44 10.73 -14.30
CA THR A 127 -3.50 11.11 -15.73
C THR A 127 -2.18 11.75 -16.16
N ARG A 128 -1.98 11.90 -17.46
CA ARG A 128 -0.82 12.62 -18.01
C ARG A 128 -1.26 13.57 -19.12
N PRO A 129 -1.99 14.64 -18.80
CA PRO A 129 -2.27 15.66 -19.79
C PRO A 129 -0.94 16.30 -20.22
N GLN A 130 -0.62 16.21 -21.48
CA GLN A 130 0.68 16.63 -22.04
C GLN A 130 1.84 15.76 -21.52
N LEU A 131 2.83 16.35 -20.82
CA LEU A 131 4.03 15.67 -20.35
C LEU A 131 4.11 15.54 -18.82
N ARG A 132 3.14 16.05 -18.08
CA ARG A 132 3.13 16.03 -16.62
C ARG A 132 2.05 15.11 -16.09
N GLU A 133 2.40 14.27 -15.13
CA GLU A 133 1.43 13.46 -14.40
C GLU A 133 0.65 14.29 -13.38
N GLU A 134 -0.67 14.14 -13.41
CA GLU A 134 -1.60 14.77 -12.49
C GLU A 134 -2.34 13.72 -11.68
N ILE A 135 -2.51 14.01 -10.41
CA ILE A 135 -3.16 13.13 -9.43
C ILE A 135 -4.46 13.80 -9.00
N THR A 136 -5.57 13.17 -9.33
CA THR A 136 -6.89 13.55 -8.83
C THR A 136 -7.33 12.56 -7.77
N VAL A 137 -7.63 13.05 -6.56
CA VAL A 137 -8.25 12.26 -5.49
C VAL A 137 -9.75 12.51 -5.50
N ARG A 138 -10.54 11.45 -5.70
CA ARG A 138 -12.00 11.47 -5.67
C ARG A 138 -12.49 10.93 -4.34
N LEU A 139 -13.44 11.60 -3.73
CA LEU A 139 -14.01 11.25 -2.44
C LEU A 139 -15.53 11.14 -2.55
N SER A 140 -16.11 10.02 -2.14
CA SER A 140 -17.53 9.98 -1.81
C SER A 140 -17.69 10.33 -0.34
N LEU A 141 -18.72 11.09 0.00
CA LEU A 141 -19.00 11.50 1.37
C LEU A 141 -20.14 10.68 1.96
N LEU A 142 -20.07 10.45 3.26
CA LEU A 142 -21.18 9.91 4.04
C LEU A 142 -22.28 10.98 4.19
N PRO A 143 -23.55 10.58 4.42
CA PRO A 143 -24.59 11.53 4.81
C PRO A 143 -24.13 12.37 5.99
N ASP A 144 -24.51 13.64 6.00
CA ASP A 144 -24.20 14.61 7.06
C ASP A 144 -22.71 14.96 7.25
N ALA A 145 -21.83 14.54 6.35
CA ALA A 145 -20.42 14.92 6.40
C ALA A 145 -20.20 16.41 6.13
N ASP A 146 -19.36 17.04 6.95
CA ASP A 146 -18.90 18.41 6.69
C ASP A 146 -17.91 18.41 5.51
N ARG A 147 -18.41 18.77 4.34
CA ARG A 147 -17.66 18.78 3.08
C ARG A 147 -16.39 19.63 3.17
N ASP A 148 -16.47 20.81 3.76
CA ASP A 148 -15.35 21.75 3.77
C ASP A 148 -14.26 21.27 4.74
N ALA A 149 -14.65 20.74 5.88
CA ALA A 149 -13.72 20.10 6.82
C ALA A 149 -13.02 18.88 6.21
N VAL A 150 -13.75 18.01 5.48
CA VAL A 150 -13.19 16.85 4.79
C VAL A 150 -12.17 17.28 3.73
N LEU A 151 -12.51 18.24 2.86
CA LEU A 151 -11.62 18.70 1.82
C LEU A 151 -10.35 19.36 2.39
N ALA A 152 -10.48 20.13 3.46
CA ALA A 152 -9.33 20.75 4.13
C ALA A 152 -8.35 19.70 4.70
N ALA A 153 -8.87 18.61 5.26
CA ALA A 153 -8.06 17.54 5.84
C ALA A 153 -7.47 16.58 4.79
N ALA A 154 -8.20 16.31 3.71
CA ALA A 154 -7.86 15.26 2.74
C ALA A 154 -6.52 15.50 2.03
N ALA A 155 -6.22 16.74 1.64
CA ALA A 155 -4.98 17.06 0.94
C ALA A 155 -3.73 16.75 1.78
N ALA A 156 -3.73 17.21 3.04
CA ALA A 156 -2.63 16.99 3.96
C ALA A 156 -2.48 15.50 4.31
N ARG A 157 -3.61 14.82 4.55
CA ARG A 157 -3.60 13.40 4.91
C ARG A 157 -3.15 12.51 3.74
N PHE A 158 -3.65 12.76 2.52
CA PHE A 158 -3.19 12.05 1.33
C PHE A 158 -1.68 12.21 1.12
N ASN A 159 -1.16 13.43 1.26
CA ASN A 159 0.28 13.67 1.16
C ASN A 159 1.06 12.89 2.24
N ALA A 160 0.58 12.87 3.47
CA ALA A 160 1.25 12.14 4.56
C ALA A 160 1.28 10.61 4.31
N LEU A 161 0.23 10.05 3.69
CA LEU A 161 0.12 8.63 3.41
C LEU A 161 0.91 8.20 2.16
N SER A 162 0.85 9.01 1.09
CA SER A 162 1.41 8.65 -0.22
C SER A 162 2.76 9.31 -0.53
N ARG A 163 3.17 10.32 0.23
CA ARG A 163 4.26 11.26 -0.07
C ARG A 163 4.05 12.05 -1.37
N LEU A 164 2.86 12.01 -1.93
CA LEU A 164 2.48 12.71 -3.14
C LEU A 164 1.47 13.81 -2.84
N LYS A 165 1.59 14.92 -3.55
CA LYS A 165 0.60 15.99 -3.51
C LYS A 165 -0.45 15.74 -4.57
N ALA A 166 -1.73 15.70 -4.18
CA ALA A 166 -2.83 15.72 -5.12
C ALA A 166 -2.88 17.08 -5.84
N ASP A 167 -3.05 17.05 -7.16
CA ASP A 167 -3.27 18.27 -7.96
C ASP A 167 -4.71 18.73 -7.82
N ARG A 168 -5.64 17.79 -7.62
CA ARG A 168 -7.08 18.04 -7.46
C ARG A 168 -7.68 17.07 -6.46
N ILE A 169 -8.66 17.57 -5.68
CA ILE A 169 -9.53 16.77 -4.83
C ILE A 169 -10.97 17.07 -5.23
N GLU A 170 -11.72 16.03 -5.54
CA GLU A 170 -13.10 16.13 -6.02
C GLU A 170 -14.04 15.34 -5.12
N VAL A 171 -15.18 15.94 -4.78
CA VAL A 171 -16.29 15.21 -4.15
C VAL A 171 -17.22 14.74 -5.24
N VAL A 172 -17.49 13.45 -5.25
CA VAL A 172 -18.33 12.76 -6.22
C VAL A 172 -19.49 12.05 -5.55
N GLY A 173 -20.51 11.69 -6.32
CA GLY A 173 -21.62 10.87 -5.82
C GLY A 173 -21.16 9.47 -5.41
N ALA A 174 -21.88 8.86 -4.48
CA ALA A 174 -21.58 7.48 -4.06
C ALA A 174 -21.79 6.47 -5.20
N ASP A 175 -22.69 6.76 -6.12
CA ASP A 175 -22.94 6.01 -7.35
C ASP A 175 -21.79 6.08 -8.37
N GLU A 176 -21.04 7.18 -8.38
CA GLU A 176 -19.83 7.31 -9.21
C GLU A 176 -18.60 6.59 -8.62
N LEU A 177 -18.64 6.24 -7.36
CA LEU A 177 -17.55 5.56 -6.66
C LEU A 177 -18.09 4.36 -5.86
N PRO A 178 -18.62 3.33 -6.55
CA PRO A 178 -19.19 2.15 -5.91
C PRO A 178 -18.13 1.33 -5.14
N ALA A 179 -18.59 0.41 -4.28
CA ALA A 179 -17.72 -0.35 -3.38
C ALA A 179 -16.67 -1.20 -4.09
N ASP A 180 -16.94 -1.65 -5.31
CA ASP A 180 -16.06 -2.45 -6.15
C ASP A 180 -15.16 -1.62 -7.08
N ALA A 181 -15.31 -0.30 -7.10
CA ALA A 181 -14.44 0.57 -7.90
C ALA A 181 -12.97 0.40 -7.46
N PRO A 182 -12.00 0.37 -8.38
CA PRO A 182 -10.59 0.31 -8.03
C PRO A 182 -10.18 1.53 -7.21
N PHE A 183 -9.35 1.32 -6.19
CA PHE A 183 -8.84 2.41 -5.35
C PHE A 183 -7.89 3.35 -6.11
N VAL A 184 -7.12 2.79 -7.04
CA VAL A 184 -6.18 3.57 -7.85
C VAL A 184 -6.37 3.23 -9.32
N VAL A 185 -6.41 4.24 -10.18
CA VAL A 185 -6.65 4.09 -11.62
C VAL A 185 -5.55 4.79 -12.41
N ASP A 186 -4.91 4.06 -13.31
CA ASP A 186 -3.99 4.62 -14.28
C ASP A 186 -4.75 5.03 -15.57
N ARG A 187 -4.68 6.31 -15.91
CA ARG A 187 -5.23 6.88 -17.16
C ARG A 187 -4.17 7.76 -17.86
N LYS A 188 -2.90 7.39 -17.76
CA LYS A 188 -1.81 8.18 -18.35
C LYS A 188 -1.78 8.10 -19.87
N ASP A 189 -2.32 7.04 -20.42
CA ASP A 189 -2.35 6.77 -21.88
C ASP A 189 -3.80 6.88 -22.44
N ALA A 190 -4.73 7.47 -21.70
CA ALA A 190 -6.14 7.63 -22.07
C ALA A 190 -6.42 8.98 -22.73
#